data_4dc0dd519627b88f4a4733defc1b5158
#
_entry.id   4dc0dd519627b88f4a4733defc1b5158
#
_cell.length_a   1.000
_cell.length_b   1.000
_cell.length_c   1.000
_cell.angle_alpha   90.00
_cell.angle_beta   90.00
_cell.angle_gamma   90.00
#
_symmetry.space_group_name_H-M   'P 1'
#
loop_
_entity.id
_entity.type
_entity.pdbx_description
1 polymer ?
#
loop_
_entity_poly.entity_id
_entity_poly.type
_entity_poly.pdbx_seq_one_letter_code
_entity_poly.pdbx_strand_id
1 'polypeptide(L)'
;MSQTTEARWVTEARKNLHVREIKGPQHCAEILQYWRDIKRSGIKDDETPWYTAFVGAMLERVGIQSTRFESARSYLTWGTELREPVPGCIVVFARDGGGHVGFVIGQNENRDLLVLGGNQSDAVNVRSFPRTRVTGYRWPAGEALPGDARLAVQSAQKSTSEA
;
A
#
# COMPACT_ATOMS: atom_id res chain seq x y z
N MET A 1 3.52 -17.12 -24.86
CA MET A 1 3.52 -15.75 -24.37
C MET A 1 3.24 -15.75 -22.88
N SER A 2 4.25 -15.42 -22.10
CA SER A 2 4.06 -15.37 -20.67
C SER A 2 3.32 -14.06 -20.31
N GLN A 3 2.17 -14.20 -19.69
CA GLN A 3 1.50 -13.05 -19.09
C GLN A 3 2.04 -12.89 -17.68
N THR A 4 2.51 -11.68 -17.38
CA THR A 4 2.92 -11.37 -16.02
C THR A 4 1.66 -11.34 -15.16
N THR A 5 1.54 -12.29 -14.26
CA THR A 5 0.41 -12.35 -13.35
C THR A 5 0.63 -11.33 -12.24
N GLU A 6 -0.30 -10.38 -12.12
CA GLU A 6 -0.27 -9.41 -11.04
C GLU A 6 -0.49 -10.12 -9.69
N ALA A 7 0.23 -9.68 -8.66
CA ALA A 7 0.04 -10.21 -7.31
C ALA A 7 -1.43 -10.06 -6.90
N ARG A 8 -2.01 -11.11 -6.29
CA ARG A 8 -3.45 -11.12 -5.98
C ARG A 8 -3.87 -10.02 -5.01
N TRP A 9 -2.98 -9.59 -4.13
CA TRP A 9 -3.29 -8.46 -3.23
C TRP A 9 -3.33 -7.12 -3.96
N VAL A 10 -2.57 -6.97 -5.05
CA VAL A 10 -2.64 -5.77 -5.89
C VAL A 10 -3.94 -5.75 -6.68
N THR A 11 -4.35 -6.90 -7.21
CA THR A 11 -5.64 -7.02 -7.91
C THR A 11 -6.78 -6.67 -6.96
N GLU A 12 -6.71 -7.11 -5.70
CA GLU A 12 -7.70 -6.73 -4.69
C GLU A 12 -7.67 -5.22 -4.44
N ALA A 13 -6.47 -4.64 -4.32
CA ALA A 13 -6.31 -3.22 -4.09
C ALA A 13 -6.92 -2.37 -5.21
N ARG A 14 -6.79 -2.79 -6.47
CA ARG A 14 -7.34 -2.05 -7.61
C ARG A 14 -8.86 -1.95 -7.58
N LYS A 15 -9.53 -2.89 -6.94
CA LYS A 15 -10.99 -2.84 -6.78
C LYS A 15 -11.43 -1.69 -5.87
N ASN A 16 -10.50 -1.11 -5.12
CA ASN A 16 -10.76 -0.06 -4.14
C ASN A 16 -10.37 1.34 -4.62
N LEU A 17 -10.02 1.51 -5.90
CA LEU A 17 -9.58 2.81 -6.43
C LEU A 17 -10.62 3.93 -6.35
N HIS A 18 -11.88 3.60 -6.04
CA HIS A 18 -12.96 4.57 -5.87
C HIS A 18 -13.07 5.11 -4.43
N VAL A 19 -12.33 4.52 -3.48
CA VAL A 19 -12.53 4.80 -2.05
C VAL A 19 -11.91 6.15 -1.69
N ARG A 20 -12.69 6.99 -0.98
CA ARG A 20 -12.27 8.30 -0.48
C ARG A 20 -12.73 8.51 0.95
N GLU A 21 -11.89 9.19 1.73
CA GLU A 21 -12.24 9.62 3.07
C GLU A 21 -13.43 10.60 3.03
N ILE A 22 -14.34 10.46 3.98
CA ILE A 22 -15.48 11.39 4.16
C ILE A 22 -15.18 12.24 5.39
N LYS A 23 -15.07 13.55 5.22
CA LYS A 23 -14.81 14.46 6.33
C LYS A 23 -16.08 14.72 7.13
N GLY A 24 -15.91 14.91 8.44
CA GLY A 24 -17.01 15.18 9.36
C GLY A 24 -17.48 13.93 10.09
N PRO A 25 -18.70 13.97 10.66
CA PRO A 25 -19.20 12.87 11.49
C PRO A 25 -19.58 11.62 10.70
N GLN A 26 -19.74 11.71 9.38
CA GLN A 26 -19.98 10.55 8.52
C GLN A 26 -18.63 10.00 8.08
N HIS A 27 -18.43 8.72 8.21
CA HIS A 27 -17.17 8.06 7.86
C HIS A 27 -17.38 7.14 6.67
N CYS A 28 -16.32 6.94 5.87
CA CYS A 28 -16.36 6.03 4.74
C CYS A 28 -16.45 4.59 5.23
N ALA A 29 -17.50 3.87 4.84
CA ALA A 29 -17.72 2.49 5.29
C ALA A 29 -16.59 1.57 4.87
N GLU A 30 -16.02 1.75 3.68
CA GLU A 30 -14.92 0.92 3.19
C GLU A 30 -13.67 1.09 4.05
N ILE A 31 -13.37 2.31 4.50
CA ILE A 31 -12.20 2.58 5.34
C ILE A 31 -12.40 1.97 6.73
N LEU A 32 -13.59 2.08 7.29
CA LEU A 32 -13.90 1.42 8.56
C LEU A 32 -13.75 -0.09 8.43
N GLN A 33 -14.13 -0.65 7.28
CA GLN A 33 -13.97 -2.08 7.03
C GLN A 33 -12.50 -2.49 6.97
N TYR A 34 -11.62 -1.65 6.41
CA TYR A 34 -10.17 -1.94 6.41
C TYR A 34 -9.65 -2.16 7.84
N TRP A 35 -10.07 -1.33 8.79
CA TRP A 35 -9.67 -1.50 10.19
C TRP A 35 -10.19 -2.81 10.78
N ARG A 36 -11.41 -3.21 10.42
CA ARG A 36 -11.95 -4.52 10.87
C ARG A 36 -11.18 -5.67 10.24
N ASP A 37 -10.82 -5.54 8.97
CA ASP A 37 -10.10 -6.60 8.25
C ASP A 37 -8.75 -6.91 8.90
N ILE A 38 -8.10 -5.92 9.49
CA ILE A 38 -6.83 -6.12 10.19
C ILE A 38 -7.01 -6.34 11.69
N LYS A 39 -8.22 -6.62 12.15
CA LYS A 39 -8.57 -6.88 13.56
C LYS A 39 -8.35 -5.67 14.46
N ARG A 40 -8.55 -4.46 13.95
CA ARG A 40 -8.43 -3.20 14.69
C ARG A 40 -9.76 -2.45 14.69
N SER A 41 -10.84 -3.15 14.95
CA SER A 41 -12.19 -2.59 14.91
C SER A 41 -12.45 -1.50 15.97
N GLY A 42 -11.53 -1.33 16.94
CA GLY A 42 -11.60 -0.20 17.87
C GLY A 42 -11.39 1.14 17.23
N ILE A 43 -10.77 1.18 16.04
CA ILE A 43 -10.61 2.43 15.27
C ILE A 43 -11.85 2.57 14.41
N LYS A 44 -12.64 3.61 14.67
CA LYS A 44 -13.98 3.78 14.10
C LYS A 44 -14.16 5.09 13.36
N ASP A 45 -13.05 5.64 12.82
CA ASP A 45 -13.12 6.86 12.01
C ASP A 45 -12.23 6.69 10.78
N ASP A 46 -12.49 7.49 9.75
CA ASP A 46 -11.70 7.48 8.53
C ASP A 46 -10.68 8.63 8.48
N GLU A 47 -10.56 9.40 9.57
CA GLU A 47 -9.62 10.51 9.66
C GLU A 47 -8.28 10.08 10.26
N THR A 48 -8.24 8.98 11.03
CA THR A 48 -6.98 8.37 11.46
C THR A 48 -6.24 7.90 10.21
N PRO A 49 -4.93 8.19 10.07
CA PRO A 49 -4.20 7.75 8.88
C PRO A 49 -4.39 6.26 8.62
N TRP A 50 -4.92 5.91 7.46
CA TRP A 50 -5.41 4.56 7.18
C TRP A 50 -4.62 3.81 6.10
N TYR A 51 -3.42 4.32 5.74
CA TYR A 51 -2.57 3.64 4.76
C TYR A 51 -2.17 2.23 5.18
N THR A 52 -1.89 2.02 6.47
CA THR A 52 -1.52 0.69 6.98
C THR A 52 -2.74 -0.24 7.03
N ALA A 53 -3.91 0.30 7.40
CA ALA A 53 -5.14 -0.48 7.39
C ALA A 53 -5.47 -0.95 5.97
N PHE A 54 -5.29 -0.09 4.96
CA PHE A 54 -5.55 -0.44 3.57
C PHE A 54 -4.65 -1.60 3.12
N VAL A 55 -3.33 -1.45 3.29
CA VAL A 55 -2.37 -2.51 2.90
C VAL A 55 -2.71 -3.81 3.60
N GLY A 56 -2.93 -3.75 4.91
CA GLY A 56 -3.27 -4.94 5.71
C GLY A 56 -4.57 -5.59 5.26
N ALA A 57 -5.60 -4.78 4.99
CA ALA A 57 -6.89 -5.30 4.53
C ALA A 57 -6.75 -6.05 3.20
N MET A 58 -5.99 -5.50 2.26
CA MET A 58 -5.79 -6.16 0.97
C MET A 58 -5.09 -7.51 1.13
N LEU A 59 -4.10 -7.59 2.03
CA LEU A 59 -3.41 -8.84 2.33
C LEU A 59 -4.37 -9.84 3.00
N GLU A 60 -5.10 -9.42 4.04
CA GLU A 60 -6.02 -10.31 4.78
C GLU A 60 -7.11 -10.86 3.86
N ARG A 61 -7.62 -10.05 2.93
CA ARG A 61 -8.67 -10.48 2.00
C ARG A 61 -8.22 -11.59 1.05
N VAL A 62 -6.92 -11.72 0.81
CA VAL A 62 -6.37 -12.78 -0.04
C VAL A 62 -5.67 -13.88 0.77
N GLY A 63 -5.91 -13.91 2.09
CA GLY A 63 -5.44 -15.01 2.94
C GLY A 63 -4.04 -14.84 3.50
N ILE A 64 -3.47 -13.63 3.45
CA ILE A 64 -2.13 -13.34 3.96
C ILE A 64 -2.28 -12.51 5.24
N GLN A 65 -1.69 -12.97 6.33
CA GLN A 65 -1.76 -12.23 7.58
C GLN A 65 -0.92 -10.96 7.50
N SER A 66 -1.55 -9.83 7.77
CA SER A 66 -0.92 -8.52 7.84
C SER A 66 -0.21 -8.33 9.19
N THR A 67 0.37 -7.15 9.41
CA THR A 67 0.92 -6.82 10.73
C THR A 67 -0.18 -6.62 11.78
N ARG A 68 -1.41 -6.36 11.33
CA ARG A 68 -2.56 -6.06 12.20
C ARG A 68 -2.27 -4.93 13.17
N PHE A 69 -1.57 -3.93 12.67
CA PHE A 69 -1.15 -2.78 13.46
C PHE A 69 -1.31 -1.50 12.64
N GLU A 70 -1.42 -0.36 13.30
CA GLU A 70 -1.72 0.92 12.65
C GLU A 70 -0.48 1.68 12.15
N SER A 71 0.74 1.22 12.45
CA SER A 71 1.97 1.89 12.05
C SER A 71 2.54 1.30 10.76
N ALA A 72 2.91 2.16 9.81
CA ALA A 72 3.59 1.74 8.59
C ALA A 72 4.91 1.03 8.91
N ARG A 73 5.61 1.46 9.95
CA ARG A 73 6.89 0.86 10.36
C ARG A 73 6.74 -0.59 10.79
N SER A 74 5.54 -1.04 11.15
CA SER A 74 5.32 -2.43 11.51
C SER A 74 5.72 -3.39 10.38
N TYR A 75 5.69 -2.92 9.13
CA TYR A 75 6.07 -3.75 7.98
C TYR A 75 7.59 -3.90 7.82
N LEU A 76 8.40 -3.10 8.51
CA LEU A 76 9.87 -3.22 8.42
C LEU A 76 10.41 -4.50 9.06
N THR A 77 9.61 -5.23 9.83
CA THR A 77 9.98 -6.53 10.41
C THR A 77 9.06 -7.65 9.91
N TRP A 78 8.25 -7.38 8.90
CA TRP A 78 7.26 -8.30 8.37
C TRP A 78 7.73 -8.90 7.04
N GLY A 79 7.41 -10.18 6.82
CA GLY A 79 7.69 -10.84 5.55
C GLY A 79 9.16 -11.00 5.26
N THR A 80 9.50 -11.01 3.97
CA THR A 80 10.88 -11.15 3.48
C THR A 80 11.38 -9.79 3.02
N GLU A 81 12.57 -9.40 3.46
CA GLU A 81 13.20 -8.16 3.02
C GLU A 81 13.68 -8.29 1.57
N LEU A 82 13.43 -7.25 0.78
CA LEU A 82 13.93 -7.13 -0.59
C LEU A 82 14.88 -5.94 -0.66
N ARG A 83 15.95 -6.08 -1.43
CA ARG A 83 16.90 -4.97 -1.68
C ARG A 83 16.39 -4.04 -2.76
N GLU A 84 15.69 -4.58 -3.75
CA GLU A 84 15.16 -3.84 -4.88
C GLU A 84 13.66 -4.04 -4.97
N PRO A 85 12.92 -3.04 -5.45
CA PRO A 85 11.47 -3.20 -5.60
C PRO A 85 11.15 -4.13 -6.75
N VAL A 86 10.10 -4.92 -6.57
CA VAL A 86 9.52 -5.76 -7.63
C VAL A 86 8.02 -5.43 -7.70
N PRO A 87 7.36 -5.72 -8.84
CA PRO A 87 5.93 -5.44 -8.95
C PRO A 87 5.13 -6.14 -7.84
N GLY A 88 4.32 -5.37 -7.13
CA GLY A 88 3.48 -5.87 -6.05
C GLY A 88 4.13 -5.87 -4.68
N CYS A 89 5.40 -5.53 -4.54
CA CYS A 89 6.03 -5.52 -3.22
C CYS A 89 5.47 -4.40 -2.35
N ILE A 90 5.57 -4.61 -1.05
CA ILE A 90 5.22 -3.58 -0.06
C ILE A 90 6.40 -2.65 0.09
N VAL A 91 6.14 -1.34 0.06
CA VAL A 91 7.17 -0.31 0.25
C VAL A 91 6.79 0.55 1.45
N VAL A 92 7.77 0.80 2.31
CA VAL A 92 7.61 1.66 3.49
C VAL A 92 8.43 2.91 3.28
N PHE A 93 7.80 4.06 3.52
CA PHE A 93 8.44 5.37 3.35
C PHE A 93 8.57 6.06 4.70
N ALA A 94 9.63 6.85 4.86
CA ALA A 94 9.75 7.80 5.94
C ALA A 94 9.06 9.11 5.56
N ARG A 95 8.48 9.77 6.55
CA ARG A 95 7.99 11.14 6.42
C ARG A 95 8.03 11.81 7.81
N ASP A 96 7.93 13.14 7.83
CA ASP A 96 7.91 13.88 9.07
C ASP A 96 6.68 13.48 9.89
N GLY A 97 6.90 13.08 11.15
CA GLY A 97 5.84 12.69 12.06
C GLY A 97 5.28 11.31 11.85
N GLY A 98 5.91 10.47 11.04
CA GLY A 98 5.42 9.10 10.83
C GLY A 98 6.00 8.45 9.59
N GLY A 99 5.20 7.59 8.95
CA GLY A 99 5.60 6.88 7.74
C GLY A 99 4.45 6.76 6.77
N HIS A 100 4.66 6.01 5.72
CA HIS A 100 3.63 5.64 4.76
C HIS A 100 3.95 4.25 4.23
N VAL A 101 2.95 3.51 3.79
CA VAL A 101 3.12 2.17 3.24
C VAL A 101 2.14 1.98 2.08
N GLY A 102 2.58 1.27 1.06
CA GLY A 102 1.74 0.95 -0.10
C GLY A 102 2.33 -0.18 -0.91
N PHE A 103 1.74 -0.42 -2.09
CA PHE A 103 2.20 -1.46 -3.02
C PHE A 103 2.88 -0.82 -4.22
N VAL A 104 4.09 -1.26 -4.55
CA VAL A 104 4.77 -0.81 -5.77
C VAL A 104 4.12 -1.48 -6.97
N ILE A 105 3.68 -0.69 -7.96
CA ILE A 105 3.08 -1.24 -9.19
C ILE A 105 3.84 -0.84 -10.46
N GLY A 106 4.84 0.04 -10.34
CA GLY A 106 5.62 0.49 -11.50
C GLY A 106 6.58 1.60 -11.12
N GLN A 107 7.08 2.27 -12.11
CA GLN A 107 7.93 3.46 -11.93
C GLN A 107 7.66 4.44 -13.06
N ASN A 108 8.00 5.72 -12.86
CA ASN A 108 7.90 6.71 -13.92
C ASN A 108 9.23 6.84 -14.65
N GLU A 109 9.31 7.75 -15.62
CA GLU A 109 10.53 7.98 -16.41
C GLU A 109 11.70 8.45 -15.56
N ASN A 110 11.43 9.09 -14.43
CA ASN A 110 12.46 9.57 -13.49
C ASN A 110 12.85 8.51 -12.47
N ARG A 111 12.32 7.29 -12.61
CA ARG A 111 12.53 6.16 -11.68
C ARG A 111 11.91 6.37 -10.30
N ASP A 112 11.00 7.34 -10.16
CA ASP A 112 10.17 7.41 -8.96
C ASP A 112 9.22 6.21 -8.95
N LEU A 113 8.91 5.71 -7.77
CA LEU A 113 8.03 4.55 -7.63
C LEU A 113 6.58 4.96 -7.81
N LEU A 114 5.82 4.15 -8.56
CA LEU A 114 4.37 4.29 -8.63
C LEU A 114 3.78 3.38 -7.57
N VAL A 115 3.03 3.96 -6.63
CA VAL A 115 2.54 3.28 -5.45
C VAL A 115 1.02 3.35 -5.40
N LEU A 116 0.39 2.18 -5.33
CA LEU A 116 -1.03 2.04 -5.07
C LEU A 116 -1.19 1.95 -3.56
N GLY A 117 -1.84 2.93 -2.98
CA GLY A 117 -1.98 2.98 -1.53
C GLY A 117 -3.22 3.73 -1.09
N GLY A 118 -3.52 3.58 0.19
CA GLY A 118 -4.59 4.31 0.85
C GLY A 118 -4.07 5.58 1.49
N ASN A 119 -4.98 6.50 1.77
CA ASN A 119 -4.66 7.78 2.43
C ASN A 119 -3.68 8.65 1.63
N GLN A 120 -3.65 8.47 0.33
CA GLN A 120 -2.85 9.29 -0.57
C GLN A 120 -3.76 10.41 -1.10
N SER A 121 -3.63 11.61 -0.53
CA SER A 121 -4.60 12.71 -0.69
C SER A 121 -6.01 12.24 -0.31
N ASP A 122 -6.11 11.58 0.84
CA ASP A 122 -7.37 11.10 1.46
C ASP A 122 -8.14 10.09 0.61
N ALA A 123 -7.45 9.35 -0.25
CA ALA A 123 -8.09 8.39 -1.16
C ALA A 123 -7.19 7.19 -1.42
N VAL A 124 -7.79 6.13 -1.98
CA VAL A 124 -7.05 5.03 -2.59
C VAL A 124 -6.74 5.43 -4.02
N ASN A 125 -5.47 5.50 -4.36
CA ASN A 125 -5.05 5.88 -5.71
C ASN A 125 -3.61 5.45 -5.98
N VAL A 126 -3.11 5.78 -7.16
CA VAL A 126 -1.72 5.58 -7.54
C VAL A 126 -1.04 6.95 -7.57
N ARG A 127 0.08 7.07 -6.84
CA ARG A 127 0.88 8.29 -6.81
C ARG A 127 2.35 7.93 -6.97
N SER A 128 3.16 8.88 -7.45
CA SER A 128 4.60 8.67 -7.55
C SER A 128 5.30 9.16 -6.28
N PHE A 129 6.33 8.43 -5.88
CA PHE A 129 7.11 8.70 -4.68
C PHE A 129 8.61 8.62 -5.02
N PRO A 130 9.43 9.57 -4.58
CA PRO A 130 10.87 9.48 -4.81
C PRO A 130 11.48 8.33 -4.01
N ARG A 131 12.43 7.62 -4.61
CA ARG A 131 13.09 6.48 -3.96
C ARG A 131 13.88 6.90 -2.72
N THR A 132 14.26 8.17 -2.63
CA THR A 132 15.01 8.69 -1.48
C THR A 132 14.21 8.62 -0.17
N ARG A 133 12.89 8.49 -0.23
CA ARG A 133 12.03 8.35 0.95
C ARG A 133 11.88 6.92 1.43
N VAL A 134 12.34 5.93 0.66
CA VAL A 134 12.12 4.51 0.98
C VAL A 134 12.97 4.11 2.18
N THR A 135 12.34 3.41 3.14
CA THR A 135 13.04 2.80 4.28
C THR A 135 13.13 1.29 4.13
N GLY A 136 12.31 0.67 3.32
CA GLY A 136 12.42 -0.75 3.06
C GLY A 136 11.37 -1.26 2.08
N TYR A 137 11.68 -2.42 1.49
CA TYR A 137 10.76 -3.18 0.64
C TYR A 137 10.54 -4.53 1.28
N ARG A 138 9.30 -5.03 1.24
CA ARG A 138 8.94 -6.32 1.84
C ARG A 138 8.08 -7.16 0.89
N TRP A 139 8.22 -8.45 1.00
CA TRP A 139 7.43 -9.41 0.23
C TRP A 139 6.77 -10.38 1.22
N PRO A 140 5.51 -10.78 0.99
CA PRO A 140 4.87 -11.74 1.89
C PRO A 140 5.66 -13.05 1.95
N ALA A 141 5.97 -13.50 3.16
CA ALA A 141 6.74 -14.73 3.36
C ALA A 141 6.00 -15.91 2.75
N GLY A 142 6.75 -16.77 2.03
CA GLY A 142 6.19 -17.96 1.41
C GLY A 142 5.50 -17.73 0.08
N GLU A 143 5.32 -16.49 -0.36
CA GLU A 143 4.71 -16.18 -1.65
C GLU A 143 5.79 -16.14 -2.74
N ALA A 144 5.48 -16.72 -3.90
CA ALA A 144 6.40 -16.71 -5.03
C ALA A 144 6.62 -15.28 -5.54
N LEU A 145 7.89 -14.95 -5.83
CA LEU A 145 8.22 -13.66 -6.44
C LEU A 145 7.69 -13.58 -7.87
N PRO A 146 7.48 -12.36 -8.42
CA PRO A 146 7.02 -12.25 -9.79
C PRO A 146 8.00 -12.88 -10.77
N GLY A 147 7.49 -13.48 -11.83
CA GLY A 147 8.34 -14.02 -12.89
C GLY A 147 9.16 -12.95 -13.60
N ASP A 148 8.61 -11.73 -13.70
CA ASP A 148 9.31 -10.56 -14.22
C ASP A 148 9.42 -9.53 -13.09
N ALA A 149 10.65 -9.30 -12.63
CA ALA A 149 10.91 -8.38 -11.53
C ALA A 149 10.97 -6.91 -11.98
N ARG A 150 10.89 -6.63 -13.29
CA ARG A 150 11.02 -5.28 -13.81
C ARG A 150 9.75 -4.46 -13.53
N LEU A 151 9.95 -3.19 -13.18
CA LEU A 151 8.85 -2.26 -12.99
C LEU A 151 8.46 -1.63 -14.33
N ALA A 152 7.19 -1.70 -14.68
CA ALA A 152 6.68 -1.06 -15.88
C ALA A 152 6.79 0.46 -15.74
N VAL A 153 7.20 1.13 -16.83
CA VAL A 153 7.31 2.59 -16.84
C VAL A 153 5.96 3.19 -17.21
N GLN A 154 5.43 4.01 -16.34
CA GLN A 154 4.13 4.67 -16.50
C GLN A 154 4.22 6.07 -15.91
N SER A 155 3.16 6.86 -16.01
CA SER A 155 3.08 8.17 -15.36
C SER A 155 1.98 8.17 -14.29
N ALA A 156 2.19 8.93 -13.23
CA ALA A 156 1.20 9.14 -12.19
C ALA A 156 1.46 10.49 -11.52
N GLN A 157 0.41 11.05 -10.93
CA GLN A 157 0.54 12.29 -10.17
C GLN A 157 1.45 12.07 -8.97
N LYS A 158 2.34 13.03 -8.71
CA LYS A 158 3.22 12.97 -7.55
C LYS A 158 2.39 13.06 -6.26
N SER A 159 2.80 12.31 -5.24
CA SER A 159 2.17 12.39 -3.93
C SER A 159 2.44 13.75 -3.30
N THR A 160 1.39 14.39 -2.79
CA THR A 160 1.47 15.69 -2.10
C THR A 160 0.97 15.59 -0.67
N SER A 161 0.30 14.50 -0.31
CA SER A 161 -0.23 14.30 1.03
C SER A 161 -0.52 12.82 1.27
N GLU A 162 -0.04 12.29 2.39
CA GLU A 162 -0.35 10.95 2.89
C GLU A 162 -1.03 11.01 4.26
N ALA A 163 -1.47 12.18 4.65
CA ALA A 163 -2.11 12.36 5.95
C ALA A 163 -3.61 12.11 5.90
#